data_77d2064c4ea4a9e41f89045b7c8b51a2
#
_entry.id   77d2064c4ea4a9e41f89045b7c8b51a2
#
_cell.length_a   1.000
_cell.length_b   1.000
_cell.length_c   1.000
_cell.angle_alpha   90.00
_cell.angle_beta   90.00
_cell.angle_gamma   90.00
#
_symmetry.space_group_name_H-M   'P 1'
#
loop_
_entity.id
_entity.type
_entity.pdbx_description
1 polymer ?
#
loop_
_entity_poly.entity_id
_entity_poly.type
_entity_poly.pdbx_seq_one_letter_code
_entity_poly.pdbx_strand_id
1 'polypeptide(L)'
;MTDEKNPSYLNLNKLTKAGSVLNTPPTFSIYVLKLVTEWMVKSGGLEYFEEKSKRQSNVLYDFIDNNSSQVNCKVEKTYRSNSNVVFNFTNEADNENFIKLSTEKGIIGVNGHRSVGGIRVSLFNSVDDEMFEYFLDFFKQFLVENK
;
A
#
# COMPACT_ATOMS: atom_id res chain seq x y z
N MET A 1 -27.75 -13.34 29.71
CA MET A 1 -26.49 -12.69 30.13
C MET A 1 -26.76 -11.21 30.21
N THR A 2 -26.80 -10.63 31.39
CA THR A 2 -27.11 -9.21 31.57
C THR A 2 -25.86 -8.41 31.24
N ASP A 3 -25.97 -7.55 30.22
CA ASP A 3 -24.95 -6.66 29.68
C ASP A 3 -24.41 -5.61 30.67
N GLU A 4 -24.90 -5.60 31.91
CA GLU A 4 -24.65 -4.54 32.90
C GLU A 4 -23.20 -4.44 33.37
N LYS A 5 -22.42 -5.54 33.25
CA LYS A 5 -21.01 -5.59 33.65
C LYS A 5 -20.05 -5.20 32.51
N ASN A 6 -20.55 -5.08 31.30
CA ASN A 6 -19.71 -4.72 30.16
C ASN A 6 -19.43 -3.22 30.12
N PRO A 7 -18.22 -2.82 29.73
CA PRO A 7 -17.92 -1.42 29.41
C PRO A 7 -18.98 -0.85 28.45
N SER A 8 -19.29 0.43 28.55
CA SER A 8 -20.39 1.04 27.79
C SER A 8 -20.28 0.81 26.27
N TYR A 9 -19.07 0.79 25.72
CA TYR A 9 -18.82 0.52 24.30
C TYR A 9 -19.09 -0.93 23.86
N LEU A 10 -19.05 -1.88 24.79
CA LEU A 10 -19.35 -3.29 24.53
C LEU A 10 -20.78 -3.67 24.94
N ASN A 11 -21.58 -2.68 25.35
CA ASN A 11 -22.94 -2.88 25.80
C ASN A 11 -23.93 -2.52 24.70
N LEU A 12 -24.41 -3.53 23.95
CA LEU A 12 -25.32 -3.34 22.84
C LEU A 12 -26.64 -2.65 23.24
N ASN A 13 -27.15 -2.92 24.46
CA ASN A 13 -28.38 -2.29 24.96
C ASN A 13 -28.20 -0.77 25.15
N LYS A 14 -27.03 -0.33 25.64
CA LYS A 14 -26.71 1.09 25.75
C LYS A 14 -26.56 1.74 24.38
N LEU A 15 -25.88 1.07 23.47
CA LEU A 15 -25.73 1.55 22.09
C LEU A 15 -27.07 1.70 21.39
N THR A 16 -27.93 0.70 21.49
CA THR A 16 -29.29 0.72 20.91
C THR A 16 -30.13 1.86 21.48
N LYS A 17 -30.15 2.02 22.81
CA LYS A 17 -30.90 3.10 23.48
C LYS A 17 -30.39 4.49 23.09
N ALA A 18 -29.10 4.62 22.80
CA ALA A 18 -28.46 5.85 22.35
C ALA A 18 -28.56 6.08 20.82
N GLY A 19 -29.32 5.27 20.07
CA GLY A 19 -29.40 5.34 18.63
C GLY A 19 -28.05 5.20 17.94
N SER A 20 -27.16 4.35 18.50
CA SER A 20 -25.77 4.14 18.10
C SER A 20 -24.83 5.34 18.30
N VAL A 21 -25.30 6.41 18.94
CA VAL A 21 -24.51 7.62 19.23
C VAL A 21 -24.29 7.73 20.73
N LEU A 22 -23.43 6.88 21.27
CA LEU A 22 -23.08 6.88 22.68
C LEU A 22 -22.21 8.07 23.11
N ASN A 23 -21.41 8.55 22.16
CA ASN A 23 -20.54 9.73 22.26
C ASN A 23 -20.50 10.46 20.91
N THR A 24 -19.87 11.62 20.85
CA THR A 24 -19.68 12.37 19.62
C THR A 24 -18.98 11.51 18.57
N PRO A 25 -19.60 11.27 17.39
CA PRO A 25 -18.97 10.49 16.34
C PRO A 25 -17.76 11.23 15.74
N PRO A 26 -16.79 10.52 15.15
CA PRO A 26 -15.63 11.12 14.50
C PRO A 26 -16.02 11.72 13.14
N THR A 27 -16.77 12.84 13.16
CA THR A 27 -17.43 13.44 11.99
C THR A 27 -16.44 13.77 10.87
N PHE A 28 -15.25 14.25 11.21
CA PHE A 28 -14.21 14.54 10.20
C PHE A 28 -13.78 13.29 9.44
N SER A 29 -13.50 12.19 10.16
CA SER A 29 -13.12 10.93 9.52
C SER A 29 -14.21 10.34 8.65
N ILE A 30 -15.49 10.45 9.10
CA ILE A 30 -16.66 10.04 8.32
C ILE A 30 -16.79 10.88 7.05
N TYR A 31 -16.58 12.20 7.16
CA TYR A 31 -16.63 13.11 6.02
C TYR A 31 -15.52 12.79 4.99
N VAL A 32 -14.29 12.57 5.44
CA VAL A 32 -13.17 12.18 4.56
C VAL A 32 -13.48 10.84 3.88
N LEU A 33 -13.98 9.85 4.63
CA LEU A 33 -14.37 8.56 4.07
C LEU A 33 -15.44 8.72 2.97
N LYS A 34 -16.44 9.57 3.21
CA LYS A 34 -17.46 9.90 2.19
C LYS A 34 -16.81 10.44 0.92
N LEU A 35 -15.92 11.43 1.04
CA LEU A 35 -15.25 12.03 -0.13
C LEU A 35 -14.41 11.02 -0.91
N VAL A 36 -13.66 10.18 -0.20
CA VAL A 36 -12.84 9.13 -0.83
C VAL A 36 -13.71 8.10 -1.55
N THR A 37 -14.79 7.65 -0.93
CA THR A 37 -15.70 6.67 -1.56
C THR A 37 -16.45 7.26 -2.74
N GLU A 38 -16.89 8.53 -2.69
CA GLU A 38 -17.48 9.23 -3.82
C GLU A 38 -16.48 9.36 -4.99
N TRP A 39 -15.22 9.70 -4.70
CA TRP A 39 -14.17 9.71 -5.70
C TRP A 39 -13.95 8.34 -6.32
N MET A 40 -13.89 7.27 -5.52
CA MET A 40 -13.72 5.90 -6.02
C MET A 40 -14.86 5.49 -6.95
N VAL A 41 -16.11 5.78 -6.57
CA VAL A 41 -17.29 5.49 -7.42
C VAL A 41 -17.21 6.25 -8.74
N LYS A 42 -16.86 7.53 -8.71
CA LYS A 42 -16.72 8.37 -9.93
C LYS A 42 -15.56 7.90 -10.83
N SER A 43 -14.53 7.30 -10.26
CA SER A 43 -13.38 6.78 -11.00
C SER A 43 -13.63 5.42 -11.67
N GLY A 44 -14.80 4.80 -11.48
CA GLY A 44 -15.14 3.50 -12.07
C GLY A 44 -15.37 2.37 -11.04
N GLY A 45 -15.40 2.72 -9.74
CA GLY A 45 -15.76 1.79 -8.67
C GLY A 45 -14.67 0.73 -8.38
N LEU A 46 -15.09 -0.33 -7.71
CA LEU A 46 -14.16 -1.38 -7.25
C LEU A 46 -13.47 -2.10 -8.40
N GLU A 47 -14.18 -2.37 -9.48
CA GLU A 47 -13.64 -3.07 -10.66
C GLU A 47 -12.45 -2.32 -11.25
N TYR A 48 -12.58 -1.00 -11.44
CA TYR A 48 -11.48 -0.17 -11.92
C TYR A 48 -10.23 -0.25 -11.02
N PHE A 49 -10.41 -0.13 -9.71
CA PHE A 49 -9.28 -0.16 -8.78
C PHE A 49 -8.67 -1.56 -8.63
N GLU A 50 -9.48 -2.61 -8.73
CA GLU A 50 -9.00 -3.99 -8.74
C GLU A 50 -8.14 -4.28 -9.96
N GLU A 51 -8.61 -3.94 -11.16
CA GLU A 51 -7.86 -4.10 -12.41
C GLU A 51 -6.57 -3.30 -12.42
N LYS A 52 -6.62 -2.04 -11.99
CA LYS A 52 -5.46 -1.17 -11.87
C LYS A 52 -4.42 -1.76 -10.92
N SER A 53 -4.84 -2.17 -9.73
CA SER A 53 -3.96 -2.74 -8.70
C SER A 53 -3.29 -4.03 -9.20
N LYS A 54 -4.04 -4.93 -9.84
CA LYS A 54 -3.51 -6.15 -10.46
C LYS A 54 -2.51 -5.84 -11.57
N ARG A 55 -2.84 -4.89 -12.45
CA ARG A 55 -1.97 -4.52 -13.57
C ARG A 55 -0.64 -3.96 -13.08
N GLN A 56 -0.67 -2.95 -12.21
CA GLN A 56 0.55 -2.32 -11.69
C GLN A 56 1.41 -3.31 -10.89
N SER A 57 0.80 -4.11 -10.02
CA SER A 57 1.54 -5.10 -9.23
C SER A 57 2.16 -6.20 -10.10
N ASN A 58 1.44 -6.71 -11.11
CA ASN A 58 1.96 -7.72 -12.02
C ASN A 58 3.15 -7.19 -12.82
N VAL A 59 3.05 -5.98 -13.39
CA VAL A 59 4.17 -5.36 -14.11
C VAL A 59 5.40 -5.25 -13.23
N LEU A 60 5.24 -4.85 -11.97
CA LEU A 60 6.36 -4.71 -11.05
C LEU A 60 6.94 -6.06 -10.62
N TYR A 61 6.11 -7.05 -10.34
CA TYR A 61 6.59 -8.41 -10.01
C TYR A 61 7.27 -9.08 -11.20
N ASP A 62 6.74 -8.94 -12.41
CA ASP A 62 7.37 -9.46 -13.62
C ASP A 62 8.74 -8.80 -13.84
N PHE A 63 8.84 -7.49 -13.60
CA PHE A 63 10.11 -6.78 -13.67
C PHE A 63 11.12 -7.33 -12.65
N ILE A 64 10.71 -7.54 -11.40
CA ILE A 64 11.56 -8.10 -10.34
C ILE A 64 11.99 -9.54 -10.72
N ASP A 65 11.05 -10.38 -11.12
CA ASP A 65 11.33 -11.79 -11.45
C ASP A 65 12.27 -11.93 -12.66
N ASN A 66 12.16 -11.04 -13.66
CA ASN A 66 13.03 -11.01 -14.83
C ASN A 66 14.44 -10.46 -14.53
N ASN A 67 14.63 -9.77 -13.41
CA ASN A 67 15.92 -9.23 -12.97
C ASN A 67 16.44 -9.93 -11.70
N SER A 68 16.15 -11.22 -11.54
CA SER A 68 16.44 -12.02 -10.35
C SER A 68 17.93 -12.12 -9.95
N SER A 69 18.84 -11.77 -10.83
CA SER A 69 20.28 -11.67 -10.52
C SER A 69 20.61 -10.44 -9.64
N GLN A 70 19.81 -9.38 -9.70
CA GLN A 70 20.04 -8.11 -8.99
C GLN A 70 19.01 -7.86 -7.88
N VAL A 71 17.77 -8.32 -8.07
CA VAL A 71 16.66 -8.11 -7.13
C VAL A 71 15.85 -9.37 -6.94
N ASN A 72 15.29 -9.57 -5.76
CA ASN A 72 14.43 -10.71 -5.49
C ASN A 72 13.25 -10.36 -4.57
N CYS A 73 12.13 -11.02 -4.81
CA CYS A 73 10.98 -11.03 -3.92
C CYS A 73 10.95 -12.36 -3.16
N LYS A 74 11.15 -12.32 -1.83
CA LYS A 74 11.14 -13.52 -0.98
C LYS A 74 9.74 -14.10 -0.77
N VAL A 75 8.67 -13.38 -1.18
CA VAL A 75 7.29 -13.82 -1.04
C VAL A 75 6.94 -14.77 -2.19
N GLU A 76 6.44 -15.94 -1.87
CA GLU A 76 5.93 -16.90 -2.85
C GLU A 76 4.84 -16.27 -3.72
N LYS A 77 4.81 -16.61 -5.02
CA LYS A 77 3.93 -15.98 -6.00
C LYS A 77 2.44 -16.00 -5.60
N THR A 78 2.00 -17.09 -4.99
CA THR A 78 0.62 -17.27 -4.53
C THR A 78 0.19 -16.36 -3.38
N TYR A 79 1.16 -15.79 -2.66
CA TYR A 79 0.92 -14.92 -1.49
C TYR A 79 1.32 -13.46 -1.74
N ARG A 80 1.66 -13.11 -2.98
CA ARG A 80 2.05 -11.75 -3.34
C ARG A 80 0.86 -10.79 -3.24
N SER A 81 1.11 -9.64 -2.62
CA SER A 81 0.10 -8.59 -2.46
C SER A 81 0.00 -7.73 -3.73
N ASN A 82 -1.22 -7.41 -4.15
CA ASN A 82 -1.46 -6.44 -5.24
C ASN A 82 -1.34 -4.97 -4.78
N SER A 83 -1.23 -4.73 -3.46
CA SER A 83 -1.17 -3.36 -2.92
C SER A 83 0.19 -2.98 -2.39
N ASN A 84 1.00 -3.97 -1.93
CA ASN A 84 2.32 -3.73 -1.37
C ASN A 84 3.30 -4.72 -1.96
N VAL A 85 4.10 -4.28 -2.90
CA VAL A 85 5.17 -5.09 -3.49
C VAL A 85 6.43 -4.91 -2.67
N VAL A 86 7.00 -6.04 -2.20
CA VAL A 86 8.21 -6.04 -1.39
C VAL A 86 9.33 -6.78 -2.11
N PHE A 87 10.54 -6.24 -2.04
CA PHE A 87 11.71 -6.87 -2.63
C PHE A 87 13.00 -6.44 -1.93
N ASN A 88 14.09 -7.12 -2.23
CA ASN A 88 15.43 -6.77 -1.78
C ASN A 88 16.38 -6.81 -2.96
N PHE A 89 17.38 -5.97 -2.94
CA PHE A 89 18.54 -6.14 -3.81
C PHE A 89 19.39 -7.31 -3.33
N THR A 90 20.03 -7.99 -4.25
CA THR A 90 20.95 -9.09 -3.95
C THR A 90 22.19 -8.59 -3.18
N ASN A 91 22.66 -7.39 -3.53
CA ASN A 91 23.63 -6.65 -2.73
C ASN A 91 22.88 -5.77 -1.72
N GLU A 92 23.07 -6.03 -0.43
CA GLU A 92 22.34 -5.33 0.64
C GLU A 92 22.59 -3.81 0.65
N ALA A 93 23.79 -3.36 0.24
CA ALA A 93 24.11 -1.94 0.17
C ALA A 93 23.23 -1.18 -0.84
N ASP A 94 22.73 -1.86 -1.86
CA ASP A 94 21.86 -1.25 -2.87
C ASP A 94 20.47 -0.92 -2.34
N ASN A 95 20.00 -1.57 -1.26
CA ASN A 95 18.75 -1.18 -0.61
C ASN A 95 18.82 0.25 -0.08
N GLU A 96 19.89 0.59 0.65
CA GLU A 96 20.06 1.94 1.22
C GLU A 96 20.30 2.97 0.13
N ASN A 97 21.11 2.64 -0.89
CA ASN A 97 21.37 3.50 -2.02
C ASN A 97 20.10 3.78 -2.84
N PHE A 98 19.30 2.76 -3.11
CA PHE A 98 18.01 2.90 -3.80
C PHE A 98 17.06 3.83 -3.04
N ILE A 99 16.93 3.65 -1.71
CA ILE A 99 16.08 4.49 -0.86
C ILE A 99 16.54 5.95 -0.89
N LYS A 100 17.85 6.18 -0.81
CA LYS A 100 18.43 7.52 -0.87
C LYS A 100 18.15 8.19 -2.20
N LEU A 101 18.49 7.53 -3.31
CA LEU A 101 18.32 8.09 -4.66
C LEU A 101 16.84 8.25 -5.02
N SER A 102 15.95 7.34 -4.59
CA SER A 102 14.51 7.49 -4.76
C SER A 102 14.00 8.77 -4.09
N THR A 103 14.46 9.03 -2.86
CA THR A 103 14.09 10.25 -2.12
C THR A 103 14.57 11.52 -2.82
N GLU A 104 15.78 11.52 -3.36
CA GLU A 104 16.32 12.63 -4.16
C GLU A 104 15.51 12.89 -5.45
N LYS A 105 14.89 11.85 -6.00
CA LYS A 105 13.97 11.93 -7.16
C LYS A 105 12.52 12.24 -6.77
N GLY A 106 12.23 12.50 -5.50
CA GLY A 106 10.86 12.76 -5.01
C GLY A 106 10.00 11.50 -4.81
N ILE A 107 10.57 10.31 -4.95
CA ILE A 107 9.91 9.04 -4.67
C ILE A 107 10.13 8.71 -3.19
N ILE A 108 9.08 8.88 -2.38
CA ILE A 108 9.14 8.74 -0.93
C ILE A 108 8.37 7.51 -0.43
N GLY A 109 8.77 7.00 0.74
CA GLY A 109 8.04 5.94 1.43
C GLY A 109 8.33 4.52 0.92
N VAL A 110 9.41 4.33 0.18
CA VAL A 110 9.82 3.02 -0.36
C VAL A 110 10.58 2.13 0.64
N ASN A 111 10.83 2.61 1.84
CA ASN A 111 11.48 1.82 2.89
C ASN A 111 10.64 0.59 3.25
N GLY A 112 11.29 -0.56 3.38
CA GLY A 112 10.68 -1.76 3.91
C GLY A 112 10.22 -1.60 5.37
N HIS A 113 9.52 -2.61 5.88
CA HIS A 113 9.10 -2.60 7.28
C HIS A 113 10.31 -2.70 8.21
N ARG A 114 10.29 -2.00 9.35
CA ARG A 114 11.41 -1.94 10.31
C ARG A 114 11.94 -3.30 10.76
N SER A 115 11.08 -4.32 10.83
CA SER A 115 11.46 -5.68 11.26
C SER A 115 11.96 -6.55 10.12
N VAL A 116 11.78 -6.16 8.85
CA VAL A 116 12.09 -6.98 7.68
C VAL A 116 13.16 -6.34 6.80
N GLY A 117 13.20 -5.02 6.77
CA GLY A 117 14.10 -4.27 5.87
C GLY A 117 13.67 -4.33 4.41
N GLY A 118 14.62 -4.06 3.52
CA GLY A 118 14.42 -4.07 2.08
C GLY A 118 13.59 -2.91 1.55
N ILE A 119 12.96 -3.11 0.41
CA ILE A 119 12.14 -2.13 -0.29
C ILE A 119 10.68 -2.55 -0.24
N ARG A 120 9.77 -1.59 -0.07
CA ARG A 120 8.33 -1.78 -0.14
C ARG A 120 7.71 -0.67 -0.98
N VAL A 121 7.12 -1.05 -2.07
CA VAL A 121 6.36 -0.15 -2.94
C VAL A 121 4.88 -0.29 -2.63
N SER A 122 4.26 0.79 -2.15
CA SER A 122 2.84 0.83 -1.80
C SER A 122 2.03 1.36 -2.98
N LEU A 123 1.33 0.46 -3.66
CA LEU A 123 0.47 0.76 -4.82
C LEU A 123 -0.95 1.08 -4.33
N PHE A 124 -1.09 2.22 -3.65
CA PHE A 124 -2.40 2.67 -3.18
C PHE A 124 -3.28 3.17 -4.33
N ASN A 125 -4.59 3.23 -4.09
CA ASN A 125 -5.56 3.69 -5.10
C ASN A 125 -5.27 5.09 -5.65
N SER A 126 -4.57 5.94 -4.88
CA SER A 126 -4.15 7.28 -5.30
C SER A 126 -2.91 7.31 -6.20
N VAL A 127 -2.15 6.21 -6.30
CA VAL A 127 -1.00 6.13 -7.22
C VAL A 127 -1.55 5.90 -8.62
N ASP A 128 -1.50 6.92 -9.47
CA ASP A 128 -1.92 6.83 -10.87
C ASP A 128 -0.85 6.16 -11.75
N ASP A 129 -1.15 6.02 -13.02
CA ASP A 129 -0.24 5.34 -13.95
C ASP A 129 1.02 6.17 -14.24
N GLU A 130 0.92 7.49 -14.26
CA GLU A 130 2.07 8.38 -14.47
C GLU A 130 3.07 8.25 -13.31
N MET A 131 2.58 8.26 -12.07
CA MET A 131 3.41 8.03 -10.87
C MET A 131 4.04 6.64 -10.87
N PHE A 132 3.27 5.62 -11.28
CA PHE A 132 3.77 4.26 -11.36
C PHE A 132 4.86 4.10 -12.42
N GLU A 133 4.66 4.64 -13.62
CA GLU A 133 5.63 4.60 -14.70
C GLU A 133 6.91 5.36 -14.34
N TYR A 134 6.78 6.54 -13.71
CA TYR A 134 7.92 7.29 -13.20
C TYR A 134 8.77 6.47 -12.22
N PHE A 135 8.12 5.79 -11.27
CA PHE A 135 8.81 4.87 -10.35
C PHE A 135 9.49 3.72 -11.09
N LEU A 136 8.80 3.09 -12.04
CA LEU A 136 9.31 1.94 -12.78
C LEU A 136 10.52 2.33 -13.63
N ASP A 137 10.52 3.50 -14.25
CA ASP A 137 11.63 4.00 -15.04
C ASP A 137 12.85 4.34 -14.17
N PHE A 138 12.62 4.95 -13.00
CA PHE A 138 13.68 5.13 -12.01
C PHE A 138 14.29 3.77 -11.60
N PHE A 139 13.46 2.76 -11.34
CA PHE A 139 13.93 1.43 -10.94
C PHE A 139 14.74 0.76 -12.05
N LYS A 140 14.27 0.83 -13.30
CA LYS A 140 15.02 0.33 -14.48
C LYS A 140 16.39 0.99 -14.59
N GLN A 141 16.44 2.34 -14.50
CA GLN A 141 17.66 3.10 -14.57
C GLN A 141 18.64 2.69 -13.45
N PHE A 142 18.14 2.55 -12.22
CA PHE A 142 18.95 2.13 -11.09
C PHE A 142 19.63 0.77 -11.34
N LEU A 143 18.91 -0.22 -11.89
CA LEU A 143 19.49 -1.53 -12.21
C LEU A 143 20.55 -1.49 -13.32
N VAL A 144 20.44 -0.55 -14.25
CA VAL A 144 21.43 -0.37 -15.31
C VAL A 144 22.73 0.24 -14.76
N GLU A 145 22.60 1.23 -13.87
CA GLU A 145 23.74 1.97 -13.30
C GLU A 145 24.51 1.19 -12.22
N ASN A 146 23.87 0.18 -11.60
CA ASN A 146 24.45 -0.62 -10.51
C ASN A 146 24.66 -2.10 -10.91
N LYS A 147 25.04 -2.34 -12.16
CA LYS A 147 25.39 -3.68 -12.68
C LYS A 147 26.76 -4.15 -12.21
#